data_7c3d7f839773f5a3f81c67afc1f6819c
#
_entry.id   7c3d7f839773f5a3f81c67afc1f6819c
#
_cell.length_a   1.000
_cell.length_b   1.000
_cell.length_c   1.000
_cell.angle_alpha   90.00
_cell.angle_beta   90.00
_cell.angle_gamma   90.00
#
_symmetry.space_group_name_H-M   'P 1'
#
loop_
_entity.id
_entity.type
_entity.pdbx_description
1 polymer ?
#
loop_
_entity_poly.entity_id
_entity_poly.type
_entity_poly.pdbx_seq_one_letter_code
_entity_poly.pdbx_strand_id
1 'polypeptide(L)'
;MKSVRVGCVKYLNARPLIRGWPGNVEFDHPSALCQRLTKGQLEVALVSSFEFLRNPTYRIVNDVSISSDGPVYSVVVAHRGALSDVGEIELDPASETAVNLLRCLLAELGLTPRLTRGTPENTGLPRGRLIIGDQAIRFRQNHARAFQFWDLGEQWKRLTGLPFVYALWLIRPEVPDAKSIAQRLRGLRDENLAGIPAIVSDAVADVADNKQEVPREFLDRYYHKHLRFGFGTREKQGLQTFADLCGKHGMLPKRALEFGLV
;
A
#
# COMPACT_ATOMS: atom_id res chain seq x y z
N MET A 1 11.61 -23.16 19.06
CA MET A 1 11.73 -21.78 18.51
C MET A 1 10.57 -20.97 19.02
N LYS A 2 10.77 -19.77 19.58
CA LYS A 2 9.66 -18.87 19.90
C LYS A 2 8.91 -18.59 18.60
N SER A 3 7.58 -18.72 18.64
CA SER A 3 6.73 -18.37 17.51
C SER A 3 6.90 -16.87 17.20
N VAL A 4 7.34 -16.53 16.00
CA VAL A 4 7.47 -15.14 15.54
C VAL A 4 6.07 -14.55 15.40
N ARG A 5 5.84 -13.37 15.98
CA ARG A 5 4.59 -12.63 15.85
C ARG A 5 4.57 -11.84 14.56
N VAL A 6 3.75 -12.33 13.63
CA VAL A 6 3.66 -11.79 12.27
C VAL A 6 2.35 -11.04 12.10
N GLY A 7 2.41 -9.82 11.58
CA GLY A 7 1.24 -9.00 11.24
C GLY A 7 1.09 -8.79 9.74
N CYS A 8 -0.14 -8.83 9.24
CA CYS A 8 -0.43 -8.59 7.83
C CYS A 8 -1.79 -7.92 7.65
N VAL A 9 -1.97 -7.17 6.57
CA VAL A 9 -3.28 -6.64 6.18
C VAL A 9 -4.12 -7.73 5.51
N LYS A 10 -5.44 -7.63 5.65
CA LYS A 10 -6.40 -8.60 5.08
C LYS A 10 -6.85 -8.24 3.66
N TYR A 11 -6.07 -7.44 2.96
CA TYR A 11 -6.40 -6.98 1.60
C TYR A 11 -6.00 -8.00 0.54
N LEU A 12 -6.69 -7.95 -0.59
CA LEU A 12 -6.41 -8.78 -1.77
C LEU A 12 -4.94 -8.67 -2.20
N ASN A 13 -4.36 -7.47 -2.20
CA ASN A 13 -2.99 -7.23 -2.63
C ASN A 13 -1.92 -7.90 -1.73
N ALA A 14 -2.25 -8.25 -0.50
CA ALA A 14 -1.32 -8.89 0.43
C ALA A 14 -1.34 -10.43 0.36
N ARG A 15 -2.39 -11.03 -0.22
CA ARG A 15 -2.56 -12.50 -0.25
C ARG A 15 -1.34 -13.25 -0.83
N PRO A 16 -0.73 -12.81 -1.95
CA PRO A 16 0.45 -13.49 -2.47
C PRO A 16 1.65 -13.49 -1.53
N LEU A 17 1.70 -12.57 -0.58
CA LEU A 17 2.84 -12.38 0.31
C LEU A 17 2.72 -13.14 1.64
N ILE A 18 1.54 -13.70 1.97
CA ILE A 18 1.31 -14.32 3.29
C ILE A 18 0.59 -15.67 3.25
N ARG A 19 -0.11 -16.01 2.15
CA ARG A 19 -0.81 -17.28 2.02
C ARG A 19 0.17 -18.45 2.20
N GLY A 20 -0.16 -19.37 3.12
CA GLY A 20 0.70 -20.52 3.45
C GLY A 20 1.80 -20.25 4.47
N TRP A 21 1.75 -19.11 5.18
CA TRP A 21 2.63 -18.91 6.34
C TRP A 21 2.39 -19.98 7.40
N PRO A 22 3.44 -20.68 7.89
CA PRO A 22 3.28 -21.87 8.75
C PRO A 22 2.86 -21.55 10.20
N GLY A 23 2.81 -20.29 10.57
CA GLY A 23 2.48 -19.84 11.93
C GLY A 23 1.22 -18.97 11.96
N ASN A 24 0.90 -18.47 13.16
CA ASN A 24 -0.19 -17.51 13.31
C ASN A 24 0.15 -16.18 12.65
N VAL A 25 -0.84 -15.61 11.95
CA VAL A 25 -0.77 -14.26 11.38
C VAL A 25 -1.84 -13.42 12.04
N GLU A 26 -1.45 -12.27 12.56
CA GLU A 26 -2.37 -11.31 13.14
C GLU A 26 -2.78 -10.31 12.05
N PHE A 27 -4.06 -10.32 11.71
CA PHE A 27 -4.60 -9.44 10.67
C PHE A 27 -5.21 -8.20 11.29
N ASP A 28 -4.83 -7.03 10.76
CA ASP A 28 -5.34 -5.74 11.24
C ASP A 28 -5.26 -4.67 10.13
N HIS A 29 -5.74 -3.47 10.41
CA HIS A 29 -5.59 -2.32 9.52
C HIS A 29 -4.12 -1.85 9.45
N PRO A 30 -3.67 -1.28 8.32
CA PRO A 30 -2.28 -0.86 8.13
C PRO A 30 -1.75 0.04 9.24
N SER A 31 -2.53 1.04 9.69
CA SER A 31 -2.14 1.94 10.77
C SER A 31 -1.98 1.23 12.13
N ALA A 32 -2.85 0.26 12.44
CA ALA A 32 -2.75 -0.53 13.66
C ALA A 32 -1.51 -1.45 13.65
N LEU A 33 -1.22 -2.08 12.50
CA LEU A 33 -0.03 -2.90 12.32
C LEU A 33 1.26 -2.10 12.50
N CYS A 34 1.34 -0.87 11.94
CA CYS A 34 2.46 0.03 12.18
C CYS A 34 2.66 0.33 13.67
N GLN A 35 1.58 0.68 14.38
CA GLN A 35 1.64 0.96 15.83
C GLN A 35 2.09 -0.27 16.63
N ARG A 36 1.58 -1.44 16.31
CA ARG A 36 1.93 -2.70 16.99
C ARG A 36 3.36 -3.12 16.72
N LEU A 37 3.85 -2.91 15.50
CA LEU A 37 5.26 -3.14 15.15
C LEU A 37 6.17 -2.18 15.95
N THR A 38 5.84 -0.90 15.98
CA THR A 38 6.61 0.12 16.74
C THR A 38 6.65 -0.19 18.23
N LYS A 39 5.53 -0.66 18.81
CA LYS A 39 5.42 -1.02 20.24
C LYS A 39 6.05 -2.39 20.58
N GLY A 40 6.60 -3.13 19.60
CA GLY A 40 7.15 -4.47 19.83
C GLY A 40 6.12 -5.56 20.10
N GLN A 41 4.85 -5.30 19.80
CA GLN A 41 3.77 -6.29 19.87
C GLN A 41 3.81 -7.25 18.68
N LEU A 42 4.36 -6.81 17.54
CA LEU A 42 4.71 -7.62 16.38
C LEU A 42 6.22 -7.56 16.18
N GLU A 43 6.79 -8.63 15.66
CA GLU A 43 8.22 -8.76 15.34
C GLU A 43 8.47 -8.55 13.84
N VAL A 44 7.49 -8.93 13.03
CA VAL A 44 7.49 -8.81 11.57
C VAL A 44 6.12 -8.34 11.12
N ALA A 45 6.05 -7.37 10.20
CA ALA A 45 4.76 -6.97 9.65
C ALA A 45 4.87 -6.46 8.21
N LEU A 46 3.83 -6.75 7.42
CA LEU A 46 3.61 -6.11 6.13
C LEU A 46 2.88 -4.79 6.38
N VAL A 47 3.61 -3.70 6.28
CA VAL A 47 3.14 -2.37 6.65
C VAL A 47 3.45 -1.32 5.59
N SER A 48 2.82 -0.17 5.75
CA SER A 48 3.06 1.04 4.95
C SER A 48 4.55 1.33 4.77
N SER A 49 5.00 1.55 3.54
CA SER A 49 6.40 1.92 3.25
C SER A 49 6.82 3.23 3.94
N PHE A 50 5.87 4.13 4.20
CA PHE A 50 6.10 5.36 4.94
C PHE A 50 6.53 5.10 6.39
N GLU A 51 6.17 3.95 6.99
CA GLU A 51 6.66 3.56 8.32
C GLU A 51 8.18 3.38 8.32
N PHE A 52 8.75 2.73 7.30
CA PHE A 52 10.20 2.65 7.14
C PHE A 52 10.82 4.03 6.92
N LEU A 53 10.20 4.88 6.11
CA LEU A 53 10.70 6.24 5.87
C LEU A 53 10.72 7.09 7.14
N ARG A 54 9.75 6.91 8.02
CA ARG A 54 9.67 7.59 9.30
C ARG A 54 10.68 7.02 10.31
N ASN A 55 10.82 5.70 10.34
CA ASN A 55 11.65 4.97 11.28
C ASN A 55 12.54 3.93 10.56
N PRO A 56 13.71 4.33 10.02
CA PRO A 56 14.55 3.47 9.18
C PRO A 56 15.41 2.47 9.96
N THR A 57 15.08 2.19 11.21
CA THR A 57 15.79 1.18 12.01
C THR A 57 15.39 -0.25 11.69
N TYR A 58 14.24 -0.43 11.01
CA TYR A 58 13.77 -1.75 10.60
C TYR A 58 14.64 -2.37 9.51
N ARG A 59 14.71 -3.71 9.54
CA ARG A 59 15.23 -4.47 8.40
C ARG A 59 14.11 -4.70 7.39
N ILE A 60 14.42 -4.53 6.11
CA ILE A 60 13.48 -4.78 5.01
C ILE A 60 13.75 -6.18 4.45
N VAL A 61 12.70 -6.96 4.25
CA VAL A 61 12.80 -8.18 3.45
C VAL A 61 13.13 -7.80 2.01
N ASN A 62 14.38 -8.10 1.59
CA ASN A 62 14.83 -7.75 0.26
C ASN A 62 14.00 -8.48 -0.81
N ASP A 63 13.85 -7.84 -1.95
CA ASP A 63 13.13 -8.37 -3.12
C ASP A 63 11.62 -8.65 -2.89
N VAL A 64 11.02 -8.11 -1.83
CA VAL A 64 9.57 -8.25 -1.60
C VAL A 64 8.93 -6.90 -1.25
N SER A 65 7.89 -6.53 -1.99
CA SER A 65 7.07 -5.34 -1.71
C SER A 65 5.65 -5.50 -2.24
N ILE A 66 4.78 -4.56 -1.91
CA ILE A 66 3.60 -4.26 -2.72
C ILE A 66 3.89 -2.95 -3.44
N SER A 67 3.98 -2.99 -4.76
CA SER A 67 4.27 -1.84 -5.61
C SER A 67 3.44 -1.86 -6.90
N SER A 68 3.47 -0.76 -7.66
CA SER A 68 2.95 -0.69 -9.03
C SER A 68 3.90 0.09 -9.93
N ASP A 69 3.93 -0.26 -11.21
CA ASP A 69 4.66 0.49 -12.24
C ASP A 69 3.66 1.13 -13.21
N GLY A 70 2.85 2.05 -12.69
CA GLY A 70 1.71 2.66 -13.35
C GLY A 70 0.42 2.52 -12.54
N PRO A 71 -0.76 2.42 -13.18
CA PRO A 71 -2.03 2.35 -12.48
C PRO A 71 -2.11 1.20 -11.48
N VAL A 72 -2.38 1.51 -10.21
CA VAL A 72 -2.54 0.50 -9.14
C VAL A 72 -3.98 0.04 -8.98
N TYR A 73 -4.94 0.81 -9.47
CA TYR A 73 -6.38 0.59 -9.39
C TYR A 73 -6.98 0.73 -7.98
N SER A 74 -6.25 0.34 -6.95
CA SER A 74 -6.70 0.26 -5.54
C SER A 74 -6.20 1.38 -4.62
N VAL A 75 -5.62 2.46 -5.17
CA VAL A 75 -5.25 3.67 -4.42
C VAL A 75 -5.62 4.87 -5.29
N VAL A 76 -6.79 5.46 -5.00
CA VAL A 76 -7.40 6.46 -5.89
C VAL A 76 -8.02 7.61 -5.11
N VAL A 77 -8.07 8.80 -5.72
CA VAL A 77 -9.00 9.85 -5.33
C VAL A 77 -10.22 9.75 -6.23
N ALA A 78 -11.36 9.42 -5.64
CA ALA A 78 -12.65 9.49 -6.32
C ALA A 78 -13.19 10.91 -6.25
N HIS A 79 -13.55 11.50 -7.40
CA HIS A 79 -14.04 12.88 -7.49
C HIS A 79 -15.06 13.04 -8.62
N ARG A 80 -15.71 14.19 -8.65
CA ARG A 80 -16.60 14.61 -9.75
C ARG A 80 -16.05 15.88 -10.37
N GLY A 81 -16.24 16.05 -11.67
CA GLY A 81 -15.70 17.21 -12.40
C GLY A 81 -14.17 17.17 -12.55
N ALA A 82 -13.54 18.28 -12.86
CA ALA A 82 -12.09 18.34 -12.98
C ALA A 82 -11.42 18.26 -11.59
N LEU A 83 -10.25 17.62 -11.53
CA LEU A 83 -9.50 17.50 -10.25
C LEU A 83 -9.09 18.88 -9.72
N SER A 84 -8.79 19.82 -10.61
CA SER A 84 -8.48 21.22 -10.26
C SER A 84 -9.59 21.95 -9.51
N ASP A 85 -10.83 21.50 -9.69
CA ASP A 85 -12.00 22.14 -9.06
C ASP A 85 -12.32 21.52 -7.68
N VAL A 86 -11.65 20.43 -7.31
CA VAL A 86 -11.83 19.78 -6.02
C VAL A 86 -11.26 20.65 -4.92
N GLY A 87 -12.13 21.24 -4.12
CA GLY A 87 -11.75 22.11 -3.01
C GLY A 87 -11.44 21.37 -1.71
N GLU A 88 -11.92 20.11 -1.57
CA GLU A 88 -11.69 19.31 -0.37
C GLU A 88 -11.49 17.83 -0.71
N ILE A 89 -10.53 17.17 -0.06
CA ILE A 89 -10.31 15.73 -0.18
C ILE A 89 -10.36 15.09 1.22
N GLU A 90 -11.31 14.17 1.41
CA GLU A 90 -11.38 13.31 2.57
C GLU A 90 -10.26 12.26 2.49
N LEU A 91 -9.46 12.15 3.54
CA LEU A 91 -8.32 11.22 3.62
C LEU A 91 -8.77 9.89 4.21
N ASP A 92 -8.24 8.78 3.66
CA ASP A 92 -8.38 7.47 4.27
C ASP A 92 -7.45 7.37 5.50
N PRO A 93 -7.98 7.13 6.71
CA PRO A 93 -7.17 7.05 7.93
C PRO A 93 -6.29 5.81 8.02
N ALA A 94 -6.52 4.81 7.17
CA ALA A 94 -5.84 3.53 7.25
C ALA A 94 -4.42 3.54 6.66
N SER A 95 -4.08 4.49 5.76
CA SER A 95 -2.79 4.44 5.03
C SER A 95 -2.01 5.75 5.06
N GLU A 96 -0.96 5.79 5.84
CA GLU A 96 0.01 6.89 5.84
C GLU A 96 0.75 7.02 4.49
N THR A 97 1.09 5.91 3.83
CA THR A 97 1.74 5.97 2.50
C THR A 97 0.86 6.64 1.47
N ALA A 98 -0.41 6.24 1.36
CA ALA A 98 -1.33 6.81 0.36
C ALA A 98 -1.60 8.30 0.63
N VAL A 99 -1.75 8.69 1.90
CA VAL A 99 -1.94 10.09 2.29
C VAL A 99 -0.73 10.95 1.93
N ASN A 100 0.49 10.47 2.22
CA ASN A 100 1.69 11.25 1.92
C ASN A 100 2.04 11.22 0.42
N LEU A 101 1.74 10.14 -0.30
CA LEU A 101 1.81 10.13 -1.76
C LEU A 101 0.86 11.18 -2.36
N LEU A 102 -0.40 11.23 -1.91
CA LEU A 102 -1.37 12.24 -2.33
C LEU A 102 -0.83 13.65 -2.09
N ARG A 103 -0.29 13.92 -0.90
CA ARG A 103 0.30 15.24 -0.58
C ARG A 103 1.45 15.62 -1.50
N CYS A 104 2.37 14.68 -1.77
CA CYS A 104 3.46 14.91 -2.73
C CYS A 104 2.93 15.25 -4.12
N LEU A 105 2.00 14.45 -4.64
CA LEU A 105 1.44 14.65 -5.97
C LEU A 105 0.69 15.98 -6.10
N LEU A 106 -0.12 16.33 -5.11
CA LEU A 106 -0.82 17.63 -5.08
C LEU A 106 0.16 18.81 -5.06
N ALA A 107 1.20 18.72 -4.23
CA ALA A 107 2.22 19.76 -4.13
C ALA A 107 3.02 19.93 -5.43
N GLU A 108 3.43 18.84 -6.09
CA GLU A 108 4.14 18.89 -7.37
C GLU A 108 3.25 19.42 -8.52
N LEU A 109 1.94 19.24 -8.43
CA LEU A 109 0.96 19.78 -9.39
C LEU A 109 0.46 21.18 -9.06
N GLY A 110 0.87 21.77 -7.94
CA GLY A 110 0.41 23.08 -7.48
C GLY A 110 -1.08 23.09 -7.07
N LEU A 111 -1.65 21.94 -6.70
CA LEU A 111 -3.03 21.81 -6.25
C LEU A 111 -3.09 21.90 -4.72
N THR A 112 -4.04 22.68 -4.20
CA THR A 112 -4.14 22.98 -2.77
C THR A 112 -5.53 22.71 -2.18
N PRO A 113 -6.15 21.53 -2.42
CA PRO A 113 -7.42 21.21 -1.78
C PRO A 113 -7.24 21.11 -0.26
N ARG A 114 -8.27 21.42 0.50
CA ARG A 114 -8.32 21.17 1.95
C ARG A 114 -8.30 19.64 2.17
N LEU A 115 -7.36 19.14 2.95
CA LEU A 115 -7.28 17.72 3.31
C LEU A 115 -7.92 17.52 4.69
N THR A 116 -8.94 16.64 4.76
CA THR A 116 -9.73 16.39 5.95
C THR A 116 -9.64 14.94 6.41
N ARG A 117 -9.76 14.72 7.73
CA ARG A 117 -9.89 13.38 8.34
C ARG A 117 -11.23 13.31 9.06
N GLY A 118 -11.99 12.24 8.84
CA GLY A 118 -13.29 12.03 9.48
C GLY A 118 -14.44 12.64 8.69
N THR A 119 -15.62 12.73 9.33
CA THR A 119 -16.85 13.24 8.68
C THR A 119 -16.66 14.70 8.26
N PRO A 120 -16.71 15.02 6.97
CA PRO A 120 -16.45 16.35 6.50
C PRO A 120 -17.58 17.30 6.92
N GLU A 121 -17.21 18.53 7.31
CA GLU A 121 -18.17 19.64 7.47
C GLU A 121 -18.81 19.95 6.11
N ASN A 122 -20.05 20.41 6.11
CA ASN A 122 -20.74 20.83 4.89
C ASN A 122 -20.21 22.17 4.40
N THR A 123 -19.09 22.17 3.71
CA THR A 123 -18.42 23.40 3.22
C THR A 123 -18.99 23.91 1.89
N GLY A 124 -19.88 23.14 1.24
CA GLY A 124 -20.36 23.45 -0.13
C GLY A 124 -19.32 23.27 -1.23
N LEU A 125 -18.08 22.94 -0.91
CA LEU A 125 -17.00 22.76 -1.89
C LEU A 125 -17.13 21.41 -2.64
N PRO A 126 -16.73 21.32 -3.92
CA PRO A 126 -16.57 20.08 -4.62
C PRO A 126 -15.59 19.14 -3.89
N ARG A 127 -16.00 17.89 -3.70
CA ARG A 127 -15.28 16.93 -2.85
C ARG A 127 -14.65 15.79 -3.63
N GLY A 128 -13.43 15.44 -3.19
CA GLY A 128 -12.79 14.18 -3.50
C GLY A 128 -12.70 13.28 -2.25
N ARG A 129 -12.47 12.00 -2.47
CA ARG A 129 -12.23 11.02 -1.42
C ARG A 129 -11.07 10.12 -1.78
N LEU A 130 -10.03 10.09 -0.93
CA LEU A 130 -8.97 9.09 -1.02
C LEU A 130 -9.50 7.77 -0.51
N ILE A 131 -9.41 6.72 -1.34
CA ILE A 131 -9.87 5.38 -1.02
C ILE A 131 -8.75 4.40 -1.35
N ILE A 132 -8.54 3.40 -0.47
CA ILE A 132 -7.49 2.40 -0.65
C ILE A 132 -7.99 0.96 -0.58
N GLY A 133 -7.15 0.05 -1.06
CA GLY A 133 -7.33 -1.40 -0.95
C GLY A 133 -8.61 -1.91 -1.59
N ASP A 134 -9.21 -2.92 -0.97
CA ASP A 134 -10.41 -3.60 -1.51
C ASP A 134 -11.63 -2.67 -1.58
N GLN A 135 -11.70 -1.67 -0.69
CA GLN A 135 -12.75 -0.64 -0.75
C GLN A 135 -12.64 0.20 -2.02
N ALA A 136 -11.43 0.57 -2.44
CA ALA A 136 -11.22 1.32 -3.68
C ALA A 136 -11.64 0.50 -4.91
N ILE A 137 -11.30 -0.79 -4.94
CA ILE A 137 -11.70 -1.70 -6.02
C ILE A 137 -13.22 -1.72 -6.15
N ARG A 138 -13.91 -2.02 -5.04
CA ARG A 138 -15.39 -2.10 -5.00
C ARG A 138 -16.06 -0.77 -5.32
N PHE A 139 -15.59 0.32 -4.72
CA PHE A 139 -16.15 1.64 -4.98
C PHE A 139 -16.02 2.01 -6.45
N ARG A 140 -14.84 1.76 -7.04
CA ARG A 140 -14.57 2.06 -8.46
C ARG A 140 -15.47 1.24 -9.39
N GLN A 141 -15.67 -0.06 -9.12
CA GLN A 141 -16.56 -0.92 -9.91
C GLN A 141 -18.02 -0.46 -9.83
N ASN A 142 -18.49 -0.12 -8.64
CA ASN A 142 -19.91 0.23 -8.41
C ASN A 142 -20.26 1.66 -8.85
N HIS A 143 -19.28 2.57 -8.92
CA HIS A 143 -19.52 3.99 -9.14
C HIS A 143 -18.80 4.58 -10.37
N ALA A 144 -18.35 3.73 -11.30
CA ALA A 144 -17.60 4.15 -12.50
C ALA A 144 -18.34 5.16 -13.38
N ARG A 145 -19.69 5.19 -13.34
CA ARG A 145 -20.51 6.14 -14.09
C ARG A 145 -20.69 7.50 -13.39
N ALA A 146 -20.50 7.54 -12.08
CA ALA A 146 -20.81 8.72 -11.24
C ALA A 146 -19.56 9.47 -10.78
N PHE A 147 -18.40 8.82 -10.82
CA PHE A 147 -17.13 9.38 -10.35
C PHE A 147 -16.03 9.19 -11.39
N GLN A 148 -15.09 10.11 -11.38
CA GLN A 148 -13.77 9.97 -11.97
C GLN A 148 -12.81 9.47 -10.89
N PHE A 149 -11.73 8.78 -11.32
CA PHE A 149 -10.78 8.16 -10.42
C PHE A 149 -9.36 8.58 -10.79
N TRP A 150 -8.79 9.42 -9.96
CA TRP A 150 -7.39 9.83 -10.06
C TRP A 150 -6.52 8.78 -9.40
N ASP A 151 -5.90 7.92 -10.20
CA ASP A 151 -5.10 6.78 -9.74
C ASP A 151 -3.71 7.26 -9.33
N LEU A 152 -3.35 7.13 -8.05
CA LEU A 152 -2.10 7.70 -7.52
C LEU A 152 -0.86 6.98 -8.05
N GLY A 153 -0.95 5.68 -8.37
CA GLY A 153 0.16 4.94 -8.99
C GLY A 153 0.44 5.41 -10.41
N GLU A 154 -0.60 5.68 -11.18
CA GLU A 154 -0.48 6.26 -12.52
C GLU A 154 0.16 7.66 -12.48
N GLN A 155 -0.30 8.51 -11.56
CA GLN A 155 0.23 9.87 -11.42
C GLN A 155 1.70 9.86 -10.96
N TRP A 156 2.02 8.98 -10.02
CA TRP A 156 3.41 8.80 -9.62
C TRP A 156 4.31 8.40 -10.79
N LYS A 157 3.85 7.45 -11.59
CA LYS A 157 4.57 7.01 -12.80
C LYS A 157 4.75 8.13 -13.81
N ARG A 158 3.71 8.95 -14.01
CA ARG A 158 3.79 10.13 -14.90
C ARG A 158 4.79 11.16 -14.38
N LEU A 159 4.81 11.42 -13.08
CA LEU A 159 5.69 12.41 -12.46
C LEU A 159 7.16 11.98 -12.46
N THR A 160 7.44 10.70 -12.14
CA THR A 160 8.80 10.24 -11.81
C THR A 160 9.40 9.24 -12.80
N GLY A 161 8.58 8.59 -13.60
CA GLY A 161 9.01 7.46 -14.45
C GLY A 161 9.31 6.16 -13.68
N LEU A 162 9.13 6.15 -12.34
CA LEU A 162 9.50 5.05 -11.44
C LEU A 162 8.29 4.27 -10.93
N PRO A 163 8.47 3.02 -10.45
CA PRO A 163 7.47 2.32 -9.66
C PRO A 163 7.21 3.03 -8.33
N PHE A 164 6.00 2.85 -7.78
CA PHE A 164 5.68 3.28 -6.42
C PHE A 164 5.55 2.10 -5.47
N VAL A 165 6.16 2.20 -4.29
CA VAL A 165 6.17 1.15 -3.25
C VAL A 165 5.18 1.52 -2.15
N TYR A 166 4.09 0.74 -2.02
CA TYR A 166 3.03 0.98 -1.04
C TYR A 166 3.30 0.36 0.31
N ALA A 167 3.81 -0.87 0.31
CA ALA A 167 4.05 -1.64 1.53
C ALA A 167 5.32 -2.48 1.43
N LEU A 168 5.93 -2.72 2.59
CA LEU A 168 7.14 -3.51 2.78
C LEU A 168 6.94 -4.49 3.94
N TRP A 169 7.57 -5.66 3.86
CA TRP A 169 7.81 -6.48 5.01
C TRP A 169 8.93 -5.86 5.84
N LEU A 170 8.58 -5.41 7.05
CA LEU A 170 9.52 -4.85 8.00
C LEU A 170 9.74 -5.84 9.14
N ILE A 171 11.01 -6.05 9.51
CA ILE A 171 11.44 -6.89 10.62
C ILE A 171 12.13 -5.99 11.65
N ARG A 172 11.76 -6.11 12.92
CA ARG A 172 12.40 -5.36 13.99
C ARG A 172 13.89 -5.71 14.12
N PRO A 173 14.75 -4.75 14.46
CA PRO A 173 16.21 -4.95 14.48
C PRO A 173 16.67 -6.01 15.48
N GLU A 174 15.94 -6.21 16.58
CA GLU A 174 16.26 -7.20 17.60
C GLU A 174 15.88 -8.65 17.29
N VAL A 175 15.17 -8.89 16.16
CA VAL A 175 14.77 -10.25 15.76
C VAL A 175 16.00 -11.02 15.26
N PRO A 176 16.41 -12.13 15.94
CA PRO A 176 17.67 -12.79 15.64
C PRO A 176 17.64 -13.52 14.29
N ASP A 177 16.54 -14.16 13.96
CA ASP A 177 16.39 -15.03 12.77
C ASP A 177 15.86 -14.29 11.53
N ALA A 178 16.13 -12.98 11.40
CA ALA A 178 15.61 -12.14 10.34
C ALA A 178 15.89 -12.70 8.94
N LYS A 179 17.05 -13.29 8.70
CA LYS A 179 17.41 -13.87 7.38
C LYS A 179 16.54 -15.07 7.03
N SER A 180 16.30 -15.98 7.96
CA SER A 180 15.45 -17.18 7.74
C SER A 180 14.00 -16.79 7.52
N ILE A 181 13.49 -15.80 8.27
CA ILE A 181 12.15 -15.24 8.10
C ILE A 181 12.03 -14.61 6.72
N ALA A 182 12.99 -13.78 6.33
CA ALA A 182 13.01 -13.13 5.03
C ALA A 182 13.06 -14.14 3.88
N GLN A 183 13.85 -15.18 4.00
CA GLN A 183 13.92 -16.27 3.03
C GLN A 183 12.57 -16.98 2.89
N ARG A 184 11.88 -17.27 3.99
CA ARG A 184 10.55 -17.89 3.95
C ARG A 184 9.50 -16.98 3.32
N LEU A 185 9.51 -15.68 3.61
CA LEU A 185 8.60 -14.69 2.99
C LEU A 185 8.83 -14.56 1.48
N ARG A 186 10.09 -14.57 1.03
CA ARG A 186 10.41 -14.63 -0.41
C ARG A 186 9.88 -15.91 -1.06
N GLY A 187 10.14 -17.06 -0.43
CA GLY A 187 9.64 -18.36 -0.92
C GLY A 187 8.12 -18.37 -1.04
N LEU A 188 7.39 -17.86 -0.03
CA LEU A 188 5.93 -17.75 -0.10
C LEU A 188 5.47 -16.86 -1.26
N ARG A 189 6.10 -15.70 -1.46
CA ARG A 189 5.82 -14.85 -2.60
C ARG A 189 5.98 -15.62 -3.91
N ASP A 190 7.10 -16.33 -4.09
CA ASP A 190 7.40 -17.05 -5.33
C ASP A 190 6.43 -18.22 -5.56
N GLU A 191 6.17 -19.03 -4.52
CA GLU A 191 5.20 -20.12 -4.53
C GLU A 191 3.80 -19.61 -4.91
N ASN A 192 3.38 -18.50 -4.32
CA ASN A 192 2.06 -17.91 -4.52
C ASN A 192 1.91 -17.22 -5.88
N LEU A 193 2.95 -16.57 -6.38
CA LEU A 193 2.93 -15.97 -7.72
C LEU A 193 2.89 -17.04 -8.83
N ALA A 194 3.54 -18.19 -8.62
CA ALA A 194 3.39 -19.33 -9.51
C ALA A 194 1.96 -19.93 -9.46
N GLY A 195 1.24 -19.73 -8.35
CA GLY A 195 -0.10 -20.26 -8.08
C GLY A 195 -1.22 -19.20 -8.06
N ILE A 196 -1.11 -18.08 -8.77
CA ILE A 196 -2.14 -17.01 -8.81
C ILE A 196 -3.57 -17.53 -9.03
N PRO A 197 -3.85 -18.51 -9.90
CA PRO A 197 -5.22 -19.04 -10.05
C PRO A 197 -5.84 -19.57 -8.75
N ALA A 198 -5.03 -20.16 -7.85
CA ALA A 198 -5.51 -20.61 -6.54
C ALA A 198 -5.83 -19.43 -5.63
N ILE A 199 -4.97 -18.39 -5.61
CA ILE A 199 -5.22 -17.15 -4.86
C ILE A 199 -6.51 -16.47 -5.33
N VAL A 200 -6.72 -16.41 -6.64
CA VAL A 200 -7.94 -15.83 -7.23
C VAL A 200 -9.17 -16.66 -6.80
N SER A 201 -9.07 -17.99 -6.79
CA SER A 201 -10.17 -18.86 -6.36
C SER A 201 -10.53 -18.65 -4.88
N ASP A 202 -9.51 -18.59 -4.01
CA ASP A 202 -9.71 -18.31 -2.58
C ASP A 202 -10.31 -16.91 -2.38
N ALA A 203 -9.85 -15.91 -3.14
CA ALA A 203 -10.37 -14.55 -3.06
C ALA A 203 -11.84 -14.45 -3.47
N VAL A 204 -12.25 -15.18 -4.52
CA VAL A 204 -13.66 -15.24 -4.95
C VAL A 204 -14.53 -15.92 -3.88
N ALA A 205 -14.05 -17.02 -3.29
CA ALA A 205 -14.78 -17.73 -2.24
C ALA A 205 -15.03 -16.85 -0.99
N ASP A 206 -13.98 -16.17 -0.50
CA ASP A 206 -14.09 -15.29 0.68
C ASP A 206 -15.02 -14.09 0.45
N VAL A 207 -15.11 -13.63 -0.80
CA VAL A 207 -15.98 -12.49 -1.16
C VAL A 207 -17.42 -12.92 -1.31
N ALA A 208 -17.69 -14.15 -1.76
CA ALA A 208 -19.03 -14.71 -1.87
C ALA A 208 -19.74 -14.75 -0.52
N ASP A 209 -19.01 -15.07 0.57
CA ASP A 209 -19.53 -15.03 1.94
C ASP A 209 -19.94 -13.61 2.41
N ASN A 210 -19.34 -12.57 1.82
CA ASN A 210 -19.57 -11.17 2.20
C ASN A 210 -20.51 -10.38 1.25
N LYS A 211 -21.20 -11.04 0.30
CA LYS A 211 -22.14 -10.43 -0.68
C LYS A 211 -21.56 -9.27 -1.53
N GLN A 212 -20.25 -9.23 -1.73
CA GLN A 212 -19.58 -8.17 -2.48
C GLN A 212 -18.61 -8.78 -3.51
N GLU A 213 -19.15 -9.23 -4.63
CA GLU A 213 -18.41 -9.92 -5.67
C GLU A 213 -17.39 -9.00 -6.36
N VAL A 214 -16.14 -9.47 -6.42
CA VAL A 214 -15.10 -8.93 -7.31
C VAL A 214 -14.90 -9.96 -8.43
N PRO A 215 -15.11 -9.60 -9.71
CA PRO A 215 -15.04 -10.57 -10.80
C PRO A 215 -13.68 -11.26 -10.87
N ARG A 216 -13.69 -12.58 -11.13
CA ARG A 216 -12.49 -13.39 -11.26
C ARG A 216 -11.49 -12.82 -12.27
N GLU A 217 -11.99 -12.40 -13.44
CA GLU A 217 -11.18 -11.79 -14.50
C GLU A 217 -10.50 -10.48 -14.08
N PHE A 218 -11.19 -9.71 -13.22
CA PHE A 218 -10.59 -8.52 -12.62
C PHE A 218 -9.47 -8.89 -11.66
N LEU A 219 -9.66 -9.88 -10.79
CA LEU A 219 -8.64 -10.33 -9.85
C LEU A 219 -7.40 -10.84 -10.56
N ASP A 220 -7.56 -11.63 -11.60
CA ASP A 220 -6.44 -12.10 -12.43
C ASP A 220 -5.65 -10.91 -13.01
N ARG A 221 -6.36 -9.97 -13.63
CA ARG A 221 -5.74 -8.75 -14.17
C ARG A 221 -5.09 -7.90 -13.08
N TYR A 222 -5.70 -7.82 -11.89
CA TYR A 222 -5.20 -7.04 -10.76
C TYR A 222 -3.84 -7.54 -10.30
N TYR A 223 -3.69 -8.85 -10.10
CA TYR A 223 -2.41 -9.45 -9.69
C TYR A 223 -1.33 -9.39 -10.77
N HIS A 224 -1.69 -9.54 -12.05
CA HIS A 224 -0.71 -9.59 -13.13
C HIS A 224 -0.34 -8.21 -13.72
N LYS A 225 -1.28 -7.27 -13.75
CA LYS A 225 -1.08 -5.99 -14.45
C LYS A 225 -0.92 -4.79 -13.50
N HIS A 226 -1.69 -4.76 -12.42
CA HIS A 226 -1.72 -3.61 -11.53
C HIS A 226 -0.72 -3.69 -10.38
N LEU A 227 -0.35 -4.88 -9.98
CA LEU A 227 0.56 -5.10 -8.86
C LEU A 227 1.93 -5.62 -9.31
N ARG A 228 2.94 -5.29 -8.50
CA ARG A 228 4.28 -5.85 -8.53
C ARG A 228 4.66 -6.25 -7.11
N PHE A 229 5.38 -7.37 -6.99
CA PHE A 229 5.72 -7.95 -5.70
C PHE A 229 7.23 -8.04 -5.46
N GLY A 230 8.03 -7.50 -6.35
CA GLY A 230 9.47 -7.35 -6.19
C GLY A 230 9.87 -6.07 -5.47
N PHE A 231 11.10 -6.01 -4.99
CA PHE A 231 11.73 -4.81 -4.45
C PHE A 231 13.15 -4.70 -5.00
N GLY A 232 13.24 -4.50 -6.31
CA GLY A 232 14.48 -4.38 -7.08
C GLY A 232 15.02 -2.95 -7.08
N THR A 233 15.97 -2.72 -7.99
CA THR A 233 16.66 -1.42 -8.11
C THR A 233 15.68 -0.28 -8.40
N ARG A 234 14.70 -0.49 -9.29
CA ARG A 234 13.74 0.56 -9.65
C ARG A 234 12.77 0.90 -8.52
N GLU A 235 12.31 -0.11 -7.78
CA GLU A 235 11.46 0.09 -6.61
C GLU A 235 12.22 0.82 -5.49
N LYS A 236 13.48 0.52 -5.27
CA LYS A 236 14.36 1.22 -4.33
C LYS A 236 14.56 2.68 -4.74
N GLN A 237 14.78 2.95 -6.03
CA GLN A 237 14.84 4.31 -6.57
C GLN A 237 13.52 5.06 -6.36
N GLY A 238 12.39 4.40 -6.63
CA GLY A 238 11.06 4.96 -6.38
C GLY A 238 10.84 5.32 -4.92
N LEU A 239 11.24 4.44 -4.00
CA LEU A 239 11.12 4.69 -2.56
C LEU A 239 12.03 5.84 -2.09
N GLN A 240 13.26 5.92 -2.61
CA GLN A 240 14.18 7.05 -2.35
C GLN A 240 13.58 8.36 -2.86
N THR A 241 13.09 8.38 -4.11
CA THR A 241 12.44 9.57 -4.69
C THR A 241 11.23 10.00 -3.87
N PHE A 242 10.44 9.05 -3.36
CA PHE A 242 9.33 9.37 -2.47
C PHE A 242 9.80 9.99 -1.16
N ALA A 243 10.87 9.47 -0.55
CA ALA A 243 11.46 10.07 0.64
C ALA A 243 11.97 11.49 0.38
N ASP A 244 12.63 11.72 -0.77
CA ASP A 244 13.14 13.03 -1.16
C ASP A 244 12.01 14.05 -1.34
N LEU A 245 10.90 13.67 -1.99
CA LEU A 245 9.73 14.52 -2.13
C LEU A 245 9.05 14.78 -0.78
N CYS A 246 8.94 13.77 0.09
CA CYS A 246 8.45 13.96 1.45
C CYS A 246 9.33 14.95 2.24
N GLY A 247 10.66 14.88 2.07
CA GLY A 247 11.59 15.83 2.66
C GLY A 247 11.49 17.24 2.04
N LYS A 248 11.32 17.34 0.71
CA LYS A 248 11.10 18.61 0.00
C LYS A 248 9.86 19.35 0.52
N HIS A 249 8.78 18.61 0.78
CA HIS A 249 7.50 19.17 1.21
C HIS A 249 7.29 19.12 2.74
N GLY A 250 8.34 18.89 3.54
CA GLY A 250 8.29 18.99 5.00
C GLY A 250 7.52 17.88 5.73
N MET A 251 7.26 16.76 5.06
CA MET A 251 6.57 15.60 5.67
C MET A 251 7.53 14.69 6.44
N LEU A 252 8.82 14.70 6.09
CA LEU A 252 9.91 13.96 6.71
C LEU A 252 11.17 14.82 6.80
N PRO A 253 12.10 14.54 7.73
CA PRO A 253 13.43 15.10 7.68
C PRO A 253 14.14 14.67 6.39
N LYS A 254 14.89 15.59 5.76
CA LYS A 254 15.76 15.23 4.62
C LYS A 254 16.89 14.32 5.09
N ARG A 255 17.00 13.14 4.50
CA ARG A 255 18.08 12.19 4.76
C ARG A 255 18.26 11.21 3.60
N ALA A 256 19.46 10.71 3.42
CA ALA A 256 19.70 9.54 2.59
C ALA A 256 19.10 8.30 3.25
N LEU A 257 18.49 7.41 2.47
CA LEU A 257 17.97 6.16 2.97
C LEU A 257 19.06 5.08 2.90
N GLU A 258 19.28 4.45 4.04
CA GLU A 258 20.07 3.22 4.12
C GLU A 258 19.10 2.04 4.26
N PHE A 259 19.11 1.14 3.28
CA PHE A 259 18.25 -0.02 3.29
C PHE A 259 18.92 -1.16 4.08
N GLY A 260 18.50 -1.39 5.29
CA GLY A 260 18.87 -2.57 6.08
C GLY A 260 18.21 -3.84 5.50
N LEU A 261 18.78 -4.39 4.43
CA LEU A 261 18.20 -5.53 3.69
C LEU A 261 18.57 -6.87 4.31
N VAL A 262 17.60 -7.80 4.35
CA VAL A 262 17.74 -9.20 4.79
C VAL A 262 17.10 -10.17 3.82
#